data_e6cdafab4548e747a5598d83943c42ec
#
_entry.id   e6cdafab4548e747a5598d83943c42ec
#
_cell.length_a   1.000
_cell.length_b   1.000
_cell.length_c   1.000
_cell.angle_alpha   90.00
_cell.angle_beta   90.00
_cell.angle_gamma   90.00
#
_symmetry.space_group_name_H-M   'P 1'
#
loop_
_entity.id
_entity.type
_entity.pdbx_description
1 polymer ?
#
loop_
_entity_poly.entity_id
_entity_poly.type
_entity_poly.pdbx_seq_one_letter_code
_entity_poly.pdbx_strand_id
1 'polypeptide(L)'
;AADAGPLPFNSSVVKGGRTPCLEGNRPAMYKAFKQAGYRYDTSGGGTLTWPKQVKNGLWNIPLQAIKVAGIKYGVLSMDYNFLANQNGGKTSASKEKCQQIEDDTYNAYTNALKAVNNGNRAPLILGNHMNDWVCNAYTNALSRFIEDSHDRDPNVRFISTLDLVNWMDAQDPTVLAGLQKLNAPKQ
;
A
#
# COMPACT_ATOMS: atom_id res chain seq x y z
N ALA A 1 30.26 2.47 8.58
CA ALA A 1 28.93 3.03 8.60
C ALA A 1 29.09 4.54 8.55
N ALA A 2 28.62 5.19 7.47
CA ALA A 2 28.55 6.64 7.44
C ALA A 2 27.62 7.09 8.56
N ASP A 3 28.07 8.04 9.39
CA ASP A 3 27.25 8.71 10.37
C ASP A 3 26.06 9.37 9.64
N ALA A 4 24.94 8.69 9.60
CA ALA A 4 23.68 9.33 9.25
C ALA A 4 23.45 10.36 10.37
N GLY A 5 23.48 11.64 10.03
CA GLY A 5 23.16 12.72 10.97
C GLY A 5 21.82 12.47 11.68
N PRO A 6 21.51 13.24 12.72
CA PRO A 6 20.26 13.04 13.46
C PRO A 6 19.05 13.10 12.51
N LEU A 7 18.12 12.16 12.67
CA LEU A 7 16.89 12.17 11.89
C LEU A 7 16.19 13.53 12.06
N PRO A 8 15.58 14.10 10.99
CA PRO A 8 14.88 15.38 11.07
C PRO A 8 13.59 15.30 11.88
N PHE A 9 13.31 14.16 12.51
CA PHE A 9 12.13 13.88 13.32
C PHE A 9 12.50 12.97 14.50
N ASN A 10 11.65 12.95 15.52
CA ASN A 10 11.83 12.05 16.66
C ASN A 10 11.60 10.59 16.22
N SER A 11 12.59 9.72 16.41
CA SER A 11 12.50 8.30 16.06
C SER A 11 11.35 7.57 16.77
N SER A 12 10.84 8.09 17.87
CA SER A 12 9.68 7.53 18.58
C SER A 12 8.39 7.50 17.74
N VAL A 13 8.28 8.30 16.69
CA VAL A 13 7.14 8.29 15.76
C VAL A 13 7.18 7.13 14.76
N VAL A 14 8.33 6.50 14.60
CA VAL A 14 8.48 5.31 13.72
C VAL A 14 7.88 4.10 14.43
N LYS A 15 6.67 3.73 14.05
CA LYS A 15 5.88 2.67 14.70
C LYS A 15 5.65 1.43 13.84
N GLY A 16 6.35 1.31 12.74
CA GLY A 16 6.26 0.15 11.87
C GLY A 16 7.24 0.22 10.71
N GLY A 17 7.23 -0.79 9.88
CA GLY A 17 8.18 -0.88 8.78
C GLY A 17 7.77 -1.82 7.67
N ARG A 18 8.57 -1.80 6.63
CA ARG A 18 8.53 -2.71 5.50
C ARG A 18 9.92 -3.29 5.29
N THR A 19 10.01 -4.62 5.24
CA THR A 19 11.27 -5.29 4.93
C THR A 19 11.64 -5.14 3.45
N PRO A 20 12.93 -5.03 3.13
CA PRO A 20 13.39 -5.08 1.75
C PRO A 20 12.85 -6.30 1.02
N CYS A 21 12.49 -6.17 -0.25
CA CYS A 21 11.93 -7.21 -1.10
C CYS A 21 10.66 -7.91 -0.54
N LEU A 22 10.04 -7.36 0.50
CA LEU A 22 8.93 -7.98 1.25
C LEU A 22 9.30 -9.34 1.87
N GLU A 23 10.57 -9.63 2.01
CA GLU A 23 11.13 -10.91 2.45
C GLU A 23 11.52 -10.88 3.93
N GLY A 24 11.63 -12.05 4.54
CA GLY A 24 12.12 -12.20 5.90
C GLY A 24 11.54 -13.39 6.67
N ASN A 25 12.23 -13.79 7.73
CA ASN A 25 11.71 -14.75 8.70
C ASN A 25 10.62 -14.07 9.55
N ARG A 26 9.36 -14.26 9.20
CA ARG A 26 8.22 -13.59 9.83
C ARG A 26 8.17 -13.75 11.36
N PRO A 27 8.33 -14.96 11.94
CA PRO A 27 8.34 -15.12 13.39
C PRO A 27 9.42 -14.29 14.09
N ALA A 28 10.65 -14.31 13.56
CA ALA A 28 11.76 -13.54 14.12
C ALA A 28 11.55 -12.03 13.95
N MET A 29 11.09 -11.62 12.77
CA MET A 29 10.79 -10.22 12.47
C MET A 29 9.69 -9.66 13.38
N TYR A 30 8.59 -10.37 13.57
CA TYR A 30 7.50 -9.91 14.44
C TYR A 30 7.94 -9.78 15.90
N LYS A 31 8.82 -10.68 16.36
CA LYS A 31 9.44 -10.57 17.70
C LYS A 31 10.29 -9.30 17.81
N ALA A 32 11.16 -9.05 16.83
CA ALA A 32 12.01 -7.87 16.79
C ALA A 32 11.19 -6.57 16.70
N PHE A 33 10.16 -6.53 15.84
CA PHE A 33 9.25 -5.38 15.72
C PHE A 33 8.55 -5.07 17.05
N LYS A 34 8.06 -6.10 17.75
CA LYS A 34 7.44 -5.93 19.06
C LYS A 34 8.42 -5.39 20.09
N GLN A 35 9.65 -5.91 20.13
CA GLN A 35 10.71 -5.43 21.02
C GLN A 35 11.11 -3.97 20.73
N ALA A 36 11.09 -3.57 19.46
CA ALA A 36 11.34 -2.19 19.05
C ALA A 36 10.15 -1.23 19.28
N GLY A 37 9.04 -1.70 19.82
CA GLY A 37 7.83 -0.90 20.06
C GLY A 37 7.04 -0.58 18.77
N TYR A 38 7.24 -1.37 17.72
CA TYR A 38 6.46 -1.24 16.48
C TYR A 38 5.04 -1.78 16.69
N ARG A 39 4.09 -1.18 15.99
CA ARG A 39 2.66 -1.49 16.04
C ARG A 39 2.16 -2.16 14.77
N TYR A 40 2.90 -2.04 13.65
CA TYR A 40 2.49 -2.60 12.37
C TYR A 40 3.66 -3.08 11.52
N ASP A 41 3.35 -4.03 10.63
CA ASP A 41 4.19 -4.55 9.55
C ASP A 41 3.48 -4.35 8.21
N THR A 42 4.19 -3.78 7.22
CA THR A 42 3.69 -3.57 5.87
C THR A 42 4.42 -4.43 4.83
N SER A 43 5.11 -5.47 5.26
CA SER A 43 5.99 -6.29 4.40
C SER A 43 5.29 -7.44 3.67
N GLY A 44 3.97 -7.57 3.82
CA GLY A 44 3.22 -8.68 3.20
C GLY A 44 2.55 -8.31 1.88
N GLY A 45 2.12 -9.36 1.14
CA GLY A 45 1.13 -9.26 0.08
C GLY A 45 -0.24 -9.72 0.57
N GLY A 46 -1.30 -9.14 0.06
CA GLY A 46 -2.68 -9.44 0.44
C GLY A 46 -3.69 -9.08 -0.64
N THR A 47 -4.93 -8.96 -0.25
CA THR A 47 -6.06 -8.58 -1.11
C THR A 47 -6.75 -7.33 -0.55
N LEU A 48 -7.77 -6.82 -1.23
CA LEU A 48 -8.56 -5.64 -0.80
C LEU A 48 -9.45 -5.98 0.42
N THR A 49 -8.83 -6.34 1.53
CA THR A 49 -9.51 -6.67 2.80
C THR A 49 -9.01 -5.81 3.94
N TRP A 50 -9.79 -5.75 5.01
CA TRP A 50 -9.39 -5.06 6.22
C TRP A 50 -8.16 -5.69 6.85
N PRO A 51 -7.18 -4.91 7.34
CA PRO A 51 -6.01 -5.41 8.04
C PRO A 51 -6.40 -6.24 9.27
N LYS A 52 -5.51 -7.20 9.63
CA LYS A 52 -5.68 -8.05 10.79
C LYS A 52 -4.44 -8.02 11.67
N GLN A 53 -4.63 -8.24 12.96
CA GLN A 53 -3.49 -8.43 13.86
C GLN A 53 -2.94 -9.85 13.72
N VAL A 54 -1.62 -9.98 13.78
CA VAL A 54 -0.95 -11.28 13.99
C VAL A 54 -0.94 -11.63 15.49
N LYS A 55 -0.58 -12.86 15.82
CA LYS A 55 -0.68 -13.42 17.20
C LYS A 55 -0.08 -12.56 18.32
N ASN A 56 0.92 -11.73 18.03
CA ASN A 56 1.57 -10.87 19.03
C ASN A 56 0.97 -9.45 19.11
N GLY A 57 -0.18 -9.22 18.49
CA GLY A 57 -0.87 -7.94 18.48
C GLY A 57 -0.30 -6.89 17.53
N LEU A 58 0.65 -7.27 16.66
CA LEU A 58 1.16 -6.42 15.61
C LEU A 58 0.15 -6.37 14.44
N TRP A 59 -0.18 -5.20 13.94
CA TRP A 59 -1.02 -5.05 12.75
C TRP A 59 -0.28 -5.50 11.48
N ASN A 60 -0.86 -6.39 10.71
CA ASN A 60 -0.40 -6.74 9.37
C ASN A 60 -1.19 -5.93 8.35
N ILE A 61 -0.50 -5.01 7.67
CA ILE A 61 -1.07 -4.09 6.67
C ILE A 61 -0.35 -4.35 5.34
N PRO A 62 -0.75 -5.38 4.59
CA PRO A 62 -0.05 -5.81 3.39
C PRO A 62 -0.32 -4.89 2.20
N LEU A 63 0.60 -4.87 1.23
CA LEU A 63 0.30 -4.41 -0.12
C LEU A 63 -0.79 -5.29 -0.72
N GLN A 64 -1.71 -4.70 -1.44
CA GLN A 64 -2.90 -5.40 -1.95
C GLN A 64 -2.75 -5.72 -3.43
N ALA A 65 -3.11 -6.93 -3.81
CA ALA A 65 -3.18 -7.31 -5.22
C ALA A 65 -4.39 -6.62 -5.88
N ILE A 66 -4.13 -5.79 -6.88
CA ILE A 66 -5.13 -5.06 -7.65
C ILE A 66 -5.00 -5.37 -9.15
N LYS A 67 -6.09 -5.21 -9.90
CA LYS A 67 -6.11 -5.46 -11.33
C LYS A 67 -5.42 -4.34 -12.11
N VAL A 68 -4.57 -4.73 -13.04
CA VAL A 68 -3.89 -3.85 -13.99
C VAL A 68 -4.28 -4.25 -15.40
N ALA A 69 -4.51 -3.29 -16.29
CA ALA A 69 -4.89 -3.55 -17.67
C ALA A 69 -3.89 -4.48 -18.38
N GLY A 70 -4.41 -5.43 -19.16
CA GLY A 70 -3.59 -6.41 -19.89
C GLY A 70 -2.94 -7.51 -19.03
N ILE A 71 -3.08 -7.49 -17.70
CA ILE A 71 -2.53 -8.50 -16.81
C ILE A 71 -3.65 -9.39 -16.24
N LYS A 72 -3.50 -10.70 -16.36
CA LYS A 72 -4.55 -11.68 -16.02
C LYS A 72 -4.73 -11.93 -14.52
N TYR A 73 -3.77 -11.54 -13.70
CA TYR A 73 -3.75 -11.73 -12.24
C TYR A 73 -3.63 -10.38 -11.52
N GLY A 74 -3.87 -10.37 -10.21
CA GLY A 74 -3.68 -9.18 -9.40
C GLY A 74 -2.18 -8.90 -9.19
N VAL A 75 -1.78 -7.66 -9.37
CA VAL A 75 -0.42 -7.17 -9.12
C VAL A 75 -0.42 -6.42 -7.79
N LEU A 76 0.58 -6.65 -6.94
CA LEU A 76 0.71 -5.89 -5.69
C LEU A 76 0.79 -4.39 -6.00
N SER A 77 0.04 -3.61 -5.24
CA SER A 77 -0.15 -2.16 -5.40
C SER A 77 1.12 -1.36 -5.05
N MET A 78 2.21 -1.68 -5.74
CA MET A 78 3.51 -1.04 -5.57
C MET A 78 4.16 -0.81 -6.94
N ASP A 79 4.76 0.35 -7.13
CA ASP A 79 5.39 0.79 -8.38
C ASP A 79 6.40 -0.22 -8.96
N TYR A 80 7.24 -0.84 -8.12
CA TYR A 80 8.18 -1.88 -8.58
C TYR A 80 7.46 -3.13 -9.10
N ASN A 81 6.39 -3.57 -8.45
CA ASN A 81 5.59 -4.70 -8.93
C ASN A 81 4.89 -4.37 -10.25
N PHE A 82 4.45 -3.12 -10.42
CA PHE A 82 3.91 -2.64 -11.68
C PHE A 82 4.99 -2.58 -12.75
N LEU A 83 6.17 -2.02 -12.44
CA LEU A 83 7.32 -1.99 -13.36
C LEU A 83 7.69 -3.38 -13.87
N ALA A 84 7.78 -4.35 -12.96
CA ALA A 84 8.09 -5.74 -13.31
C ALA A 84 7.05 -6.34 -14.27
N ASN A 85 5.77 -6.05 -14.07
CA ASN A 85 4.68 -6.63 -14.84
C ASN A 85 4.32 -5.86 -16.12
N GLN A 86 4.43 -4.53 -16.12
CA GLN A 86 4.08 -3.68 -17.28
C GLN A 86 5.24 -3.47 -18.25
N ASN A 87 6.49 -3.52 -17.74
CA ASN A 87 7.68 -3.22 -18.53
C ASN A 87 8.85 -4.21 -18.35
N GLY A 88 8.60 -5.39 -17.76
CA GLY A 88 9.63 -6.42 -17.53
C GLY A 88 10.80 -5.96 -16.65
N GLY A 89 10.54 -5.05 -15.71
CA GLY A 89 11.55 -4.50 -14.80
C GLY A 89 12.47 -3.44 -15.43
N LYS A 90 12.29 -3.09 -16.72
CA LYS A 90 13.09 -2.05 -17.39
C LYS A 90 12.64 -0.66 -16.96
N THR A 91 13.59 0.17 -16.53
CA THR A 91 13.33 1.53 -16.00
C THR A 91 13.12 2.60 -17.07
N SER A 92 13.33 2.25 -18.33
CA SER A 92 13.11 3.15 -19.49
C SER A 92 12.15 2.53 -20.49
N ALA A 93 11.41 3.38 -21.22
CA ALA A 93 10.51 2.99 -22.29
C ALA A 93 10.36 4.12 -23.32
N SER A 94 9.67 3.88 -24.46
CA SER A 94 9.30 4.95 -25.36
C SER A 94 8.29 5.90 -24.69
N LYS A 95 8.15 7.11 -25.20
CA LYS A 95 7.22 8.11 -24.67
C LYS A 95 5.78 7.61 -24.67
N GLU A 96 5.36 6.93 -25.73
CA GLU A 96 4.02 6.35 -25.87
C GLU A 96 3.80 5.25 -24.83
N LYS A 97 4.81 4.40 -24.59
CA LYS A 97 4.74 3.35 -23.56
C LYS A 97 4.73 3.93 -22.16
N CYS A 98 5.48 5.00 -21.92
CA CYS A 98 5.43 5.71 -20.64
C CYS A 98 4.03 6.22 -20.32
N GLN A 99 3.37 6.87 -21.30
CA GLN A 99 2.01 7.37 -21.15
C GLN A 99 1.01 6.24 -20.90
N GLN A 100 1.12 5.14 -21.65
CA GLN A 100 0.27 3.97 -21.44
C GLN A 100 0.41 3.42 -20.02
N ILE A 101 1.64 3.29 -19.51
CA ILE A 101 1.92 2.79 -18.15
C ILE A 101 1.34 3.72 -17.10
N GLU A 102 1.46 5.04 -17.28
CA GLU A 102 0.87 6.03 -16.39
C GLU A 102 -0.65 5.88 -16.33
N ASP A 103 -1.32 5.83 -17.50
CA ASP A 103 -2.77 5.70 -17.57
C ASP A 103 -3.28 4.37 -16.99
N ASP A 104 -2.61 3.26 -17.31
CA ASP A 104 -2.95 1.93 -16.79
C ASP A 104 -2.78 1.87 -15.26
N THR A 105 -1.75 2.50 -14.72
CA THR A 105 -1.50 2.58 -13.28
C THR A 105 -2.55 3.44 -12.58
N TYR A 106 -2.83 4.63 -13.10
CA TYR A 106 -3.90 5.49 -12.60
C TYR A 106 -5.26 4.79 -12.59
N ASN A 107 -5.59 4.10 -13.68
CA ASN A 107 -6.83 3.34 -13.80
C ASN A 107 -6.89 2.17 -12.81
N ALA A 108 -5.77 1.48 -12.56
CA ALA A 108 -5.69 0.42 -11.58
C ALA A 108 -6.01 0.94 -10.15
N TYR A 109 -5.43 2.06 -9.74
CA TYR A 109 -5.70 2.69 -8.44
C TYR A 109 -7.16 3.16 -8.34
N THR A 110 -7.66 3.83 -9.37
CA THR A 110 -9.04 4.33 -9.39
C THR A 110 -10.07 3.19 -9.33
N ASN A 111 -9.84 2.11 -10.07
CA ASN A 111 -10.75 0.96 -10.06
C ASN A 111 -10.70 0.21 -8.72
N ALA A 112 -9.53 0.09 -8.11
CA ALA A 112 -9.38 -0.50 -6.78
C ALA A 112 -10.12 0.34 -5.71
N LEU A 113 -9.99 1.68 -5.75
CA LEU A 113 -10.73 2.57 -4.86
C LEU A 113 -12.25 2.44 -5.05
N LYS A 114 -12.72 2.43 -6.29
CA LYS A 114 -14.15 2.21 -6.60
C LYS A 114 -14.63 0.86 -6.06
N ALA A 115 -13.83 -0.19 -6.20
CA ALA A 115 -14.19 -1.52 -5.74
C ALA A 115 -14.35 -1.55 -4.20
N VAL A 116 -13.40 -1.01 -3.44
CA VAL A 116 -13.53 -0.96 -1.98
C VAL A 116 -14.66 -0.03 -1.53
N ASN A 117 -14.85 1.12 -2.20
CA ASN A 117 -15.93 2.06 -1.87
C ASN A 117 -17.33 1.46 -2.07
N ASN A 118 -17.52 0.69 -3.11
CA ASN A 118 -18.80 0.01 -3.41
C ASN A 118 -18.93 -1.34 -2.71
N GLY A 119 -17.90 -1.82 -2.04
CA GLY A 119 -17.84 -3.13 -1.41
C GLY A 119 -17.64 -3.05 0.10
N ASN A 120 -16.48 -3.48 0.55
CA ASN A 120 -16.17 -3.71 1.97
C ASN A 120 -15.59 -2.49 2.70
N ARG A 121 -15.39 -1.36 2.04
CA ARG A 121 -14.78 -0.15 2.61
C ARG A 121 -13.39 -0.36 3.22
N ALA A 122 -12.66 -1.41 2.82
CA ALA A 122 -11.30 -1.64 3.30
C ALA A 122 -10.37 -0.51 2.85
N PRO A 123 -9.37 -0.13 3.66
CA PRO A 123 -8.37 0.86 3.27
C PRO A 123 -7.61 0.36 2.04
N LEU A 124 -7.38 1.24 1.06
CA LEU A 124 -6.51 0.97 -0.08
C LEU A 124 -5.07 1.32 0.29
N ILE A 125 -4.17 0.36 0.17
CA ILE A 125 -2.76 0.52 0.51
C ILE A 125 -1.94 0.60 -0.79
N LEU A 126 -1.27 1.72 -1.01
CA LEU A 126 -0.40 1.94 -2.17
C LEU A 126 1.05 2.11 -1.71
N GLY A 127 1.98 1.49 -2.41
CA GLY A 127 3.41 1.61 -2.17
C GLY A 127 4.12 2.27 -3.33
N ASN A 128 4.97 3.25 -3.04
CA ASN A 128 5.76 3.94 -4.06
C ASN A 128 7.18 4.21 -3.54
N HIS A 129 8.18 4.01 -4.41
CA HIS A 129 9.57 4.36 -4.13
C HIS A 129 9.90 5.79 -4.58
N MET A 130 8.97 6.46 -5.26
CA MET A 130 9.13 7.82 -5.81
C MET A 130 10.33 7.94 -6.75
N ASN A 131 10.60 6.87 -7.50
CA ASN A 131 11.64 6.84 -8.52
C ASN A 131 11.12 7.37 -9.86
N ASP A 132 12.04 7.90 -10.68
CA ASP A 132 11.77 8.44 -12.03
C ASP A 132 11.61 7.38 -13.13
N TRP A 133 11.30 6.16 -12.75
CA TRP A 133 11.15 5.05 -13.69
C TRP A 133 10.08 5.33 -14.74
N VAL A 134 10.41 4.93 -15.98
CA VAL A 134 9.47 4.99 -17.11
C VAL A 134 8.87 6.40 -17.23
N CYS A 135 9.73 7.41 -17.36
CA CYS A 135 9.35 8.83 -17.50
C CYS A 135 8.50 9.35 -16.29
N ASN A 136 8.77 8.92 -15.09
CA ASN A 136 7.98 9.22 -13.89
C ASN A 136 6.53 8.67 -13.89
N ALA A 137 6.19 7.73 -14.75
CA ALA A 137 4.82 7.28 -14.96
C ALA A 137 4.09 6.88 -13.67
N TYR A 138 4.77 6.19 -12.74
CA TYR A 138 4.16 5.76 -11.47
C TYR A 138 3.93 6.91 -10.49
N THR A 139 4.88 7.84 -10.41
CA THR A 139 4.76 9.04 -9.58
C THR A 139 3.67 9.96 -10.11
N ASN A 140 3.61 10.17 -11.42
CA ASN A 140 2.57 10.96 -12.08
C ASN A 140 1.19 10.33 -11.88
N ALA A 141 1.07 9.01 -12.07
CA ALA A 141 -0.19 8.28 -11.85
C ALA A 141 -0.67 8.40 -10.40
N LEU A 142 0.25 8.33 -9.42
CA LEU A 142 -0.09 8.50 -8.01
C LEU A 142 -0.55 9.93 -7.71
N SER A 143 0.16 10.96 -8.19
CA SER A 143 -0.21 12.37 -7.99
C SER A 143 -1.60 12.65 -8.56
N ARG A 144 -1.83 12.26 -9.82
CA ARG A 144 -3.14 12.38 -10.47
C ARG A 144 -4.25 11.62 -9.73
N PHE A 145 -3.94 10.42 -9.22
CA PHE A 145 -4.91 9.64 -8.43
C PHE A 145 -5.28 10.35 -7.12
N ILE A 146 -4.32 10.96 -6.43
CA ILE A 146 -4.56 11.69 -5.18
C ILE A 146 -5.45 12.91 -5.45
N GLU A 147 -5.09 13.74 -6.41
CA GLU A 147 -5.83 14.93 -6.81
C GLU A 147 -7.28 14.60 -7.22
N ASP A 148 -7.44 13.70 -8.19
CA ASP A 148 -8.75 13.29 -8.70
C ASP A 148 -9.63 12.61 -7.64
N SER A 149 -9.05 11.84 -6.72
CA SER A 149 -9.83 11.13 -5.69
C SER A 149 -10.36 12.09 -4.64
N HIS A 150 -9.58 13.11 -4.27
CA HIS A 150 -10.02 14.15 -3.35
C HIS A 150 -11.16 14.99 -3.93
N ASP A 151 -11.03 15.38 -5.20
CA ASP A 151 -12.02 16.21 -5.89
C ASP A 151 -13.35 15.48 -6.13
N ARG A 152 -13.29 14.17 -6.40
CA ARG A 152 -14.49 13.34 -6.68
C ARG A 152 -15.24 12.88 -5.45
N ASP A 153 -14.55 12.63 -4.36
CA ASP A 153 -15.17 12.17 -3.12
C ASP A 153 -14.48 12.81 -1.90
N PRO A 154 -15.09 13.84 -1.31
CA PRO A 154 -14.54 14.52 -0.14
C PRO A 154 -14.45 13.63 1.10
N ASN A 155 -15.03 12.43 1.09
CA ASN A 155 -14.90 11.47 2.18
C ASN A 155 -13.65 10.59 2.06
N VAL A 156 -12.97 10.57 0.92
CA VAL A 156 -11.67 9.90 0.78
C VAL A 156 -10.63 10.66 1.62
N ARG A 157 -9.88 9.91 2.43
CA ARG A 157 -8.82 10.44 3.28
C ARG A 157 -7.51 9.74 2.96
N PHE A 158 -6.49 10.55 2.68
CA PHE A 158 -5.11 10.09 2.58
C PHE A 158 -4.47 10.24 3.96
N ILE A 159 -4.12 9.12 4.56
CA ILE A 159 -3.61 9.06 5.94
C ILE A 159 -2.35 8.23 6.01
N SER A 160 -1.56 8.42 7.06
CA SER A 160 -0.42 7.56 7.32
C SER A 160 -0.86 6.16 7.79
N THR A 161 0.04 5.17 7.65
CA THR A 161 -0.21 3.83 8.21
C THR A 161 -0.42 3.87 9.72
N LEU A 162 0.26 4.78 10.43
CA LEU A 162 0.08 4.95 11.86
C LEU A 162 -1.31 5.50 12.21
N ASP A 163 -1.83 6.43 11.43
CA ASP A 163 -3.18 6.96 11.63
C ASP A 163 -4.24 5.89 11.38
N LEU A 164 -4.04 5.05 10.37
CA LEU A 164 -4.91 3.88 10.14
C LEU A 164 -4.90 2.93 11.35
N VAL A 165 -3.72 2.63 11.90
CA VAL A 165 -3.59 1.78 13.10
C VAL A 165 -4.27 2.43 14.29
N ASN A 166 -4.07 3.73 14.52
CA ASN A 166 -4.74 4.47 15.61
C ASN A 166 -6.26 4.41 15.46
N TRP A 167 -6.77 4.57 14.23
CA TRP A 167 -8.19 4.47 13.95
C TRP A 167 -8.73 3.07 14.24
N MET A 168 -8.04 2.00 13.79
CA MET A 168 -8.46 0.62 14.03
C MET A 168 -8.44 0.26 15.53
N ASP A 169 -7.43 0.70 16.27
CA ASP A 169 -7.32 0.45 17.71
C ASP A 169 -8.39 1.19 18.54
N ALA A 170 -8.95 2.28 18.00
CA ALA A 170 -10.02 3.05 18.63
C ALA A 170 -11.42 2.50 18.33
N GLN A 171 -11.56 1.54 17.42
CA GLN A 171 -12.86 0.99 17.09
C GLN A 171 -13.37 0.00 18.13
N ASP A 172 -14.68 -0.11 18.26
CA ASP A 172 -15.30 -1.23 18.98
C ASP A 172 -14.84 -2.57 18.38
N PRO A 173 -14.33 -3.51 19.20
CA PRO A 173 -13.82 -4.80 18.70
C PRO A 173 -14.84 -5.59 17.87
N THR A 174 -16.13 -5.46 18.18
CA THR A 174 -17.21 -6.16 17.45
C THR A 174 -17.40 -5.56 16.05
N VAL A 175 -17.35 -4.23 15.95
CA VAL A 175 -17.40 -3.51 14.67
C VAL A 175 -16.21 -3.88 13.80
N LEU A 176 -15.00 -3.81 14.36
CA LEU A 176 -13.78 -4.15 13.62
C LEU A 176 -13.79 -5.62 13.17
N ALA A 177 -14.16 -6.54 14.04
CA ALA A 177 -14.30 -7.96 13.68
C ALA A 177 -15.35 -8.19 12.57
N GLY A 178 -16.42 -7.41 12.55
CA GLY A 178 -17.40 -7.40 11.47
C GLY A 178 -16.80 -6.98 10.15
N LEU A 179 -16.06 -5.87 10.11
CA LEU A 179 -15.36 -5.37 8.93
C LEU A 179 -14.33 -6.39 8.40
N GLN A 180 -13.58 -7.03 9.29
CA GLN A 180 -12.55 -8.02 8.94
C GLN A 180 -13.09 -9.34 8.39
N LYS A 181 -14.40 -9.60 8.51
CA LYS A 181 -15.10 -10.76 7.90
C LYS A 181 -15.56 -10.49 6.48
N LEU A 182 -15.62 -9.23 6.06
CA LEU A 182 -16.05 -8.87 4.71
C LEU A 182 -15.04 -9.38 3.67
N ASN A 183 -15.55 -9.95 2.60
CA ASN A 183 -14.75 -10.45 1.50
C ASN A 183 -14.12 -9.28 0.71
N ALA A 184 -13.01 -9.58 0.03
CA ALA A 184 -12.45 -8.65 -0.95
C ALA A 184 -13.49 -8.39 -2.06
N PRO A 185 -13.70 -7.13 -2.47
CA PRO A 185 -14.61 -6.81 -3.56
C PRO A 185 -14.04 -7.30 -4.90
N LYS A 186 -14.93 -7.56 -5.84
CA LYS A 186 -14.53 -7.81 -7.23
C LYS A 186 -14.06 -6.50 -7.87
N GLN A 187 -12.97 -6.59 -8.62
CA GLN A 187 -12.41 -5.49 -9.41
C GLN A 187 -12.70 -5.69 -10.90
#